data_d9ab1829669301bf58f47ed48bac855b
#
_entry.id   d9ab1829669301bf58f47ed48bac855b
#
_cell.length_a   1.000
_cell.length_b   1.000
_cell.length_c   1.000
_cell.angle_alpha   90.00
_cell.angle_beta   90.00
_cell.angle_gamma   90.00
#
_symmetry.space_group_name_H-M   'P 1'
#
loop_
_entity.id
_entity.type
_entity.pdbx_description
1 polymer ?
#
loop_
_entity_poly.entity_id
_entity_poly.type
_entity_poly.pdbx_seq_one_letter_code
_entity_poly.pdbx_strand_id
1 'polypeptide(L)' 'MIIKYIDEINFYDGIKELVMRGLMFSANREKLTIELTGGF' A
#
# COMPACT_ATOMS: atom_id res chain seq x y z
N MET A 1 10.36 -0.99 2.03
CA MET A 1 9.60 -2.21 2.39
C MET A 1 8.45 -2.41 1.42
N ILE A 2 8.31 -3.61 0.91
CA ILE A 2 7.26 -3.91 -0.06
C ILE A 2 6.24 -4.84 0.58
N ILE A 3 4.96 -4.49 0.45
CA ILE A 3 3.87 -5.31 0.95
C ILE A 3 3.13 -5.88 -0.25
N LYS A 4 2.99 -7.20 -0.30
CA LYS A 4 2.29 -7.87 -1.39
C LYS A 4 0.94 -8.37 -0.91
N TYR A 5 -0.11 -8.09 -1.69
CA TYR A 5 -1.47 -8.45 -1.34
C TYR A 5 -1.98 -9.56 -2.25
N ILE A 6 -2.98 -10.30 -1.75
CA ILE A 6 -3.52 -11.45 -2.47
C ILE A 6 -4.63 -11.03 -3.43
N ASP A 7 -5.44 -10.05 -3.04
CA ASP A 7 -6.56 -9.60 -3.86
C ASP A 7 -6.72 -8.09 -3.80
N GLU A 8 -7.60 -7.55 -4.65
CA GLU A 8 -7.81 -6.12 -4.77
C GLU A 8 -8.44 -5.51 -3.52
N ILE A 9 -9.32 -6.23 -2.86
CA ILE A 9 -9.99 -5.73 -1.67
C ILE A 9 -8.98 -5.44 -0.57
N ASN A 10 -8.10 -6.39 -0.29
CA ASN A 10 -7.05 -6.21 0.69
C ASN A 10 -6.06 -5.13 0.28
N PHE A 11 -5.77 -5.05 -1.02
CA PHE A 11 -4.87 -4.04 -1.56
C PHE A 11 -5.41 -2.62 -1.29
N TYR A 12 -6.69 -2.39 -1.58
CA TYR A 12 -7.29 -1.07 -1.34
C TYR A 12 -7.44 -0.75 0.14
N ASP A 13 -7.71 -1.76 0.97
CA ASP A 13 -7.73 -1.57 2.41
C ASP A 13 -6.35 -1.15 2.92
N GLY A 14 -5.30 -1.75 2.38
CA GLY A 14 -3.94 -1.37 2.72
C GLY A 14 -3.62 0.07 2.36
N ILE A 15 -4.05 0.50 1.17
CA ILE A 15 -3.87 1.89 0.74
C ILE A 15 -4.58 2.83 1.71
N LYS A 16 -5.82 2.52 2.05
CA LYS A 16 -6.62 3.35 2.96
C LYS A 16 -5.92 3.50 4.32
N GLU A 17 -5.40 2.40 4.86
CA GLU A 17 -4.70 2.43 6.13
C GLU A 17 -3.46 3.32 6.08
N LEU A 18 -2.69 3.21 5.00
CA LEU A 18 -1.47 4.00 4.85
C LEU A 18 -1.78 5.48 4.71
N VAL A 19 -2.84 5.82 3.98
CA VAL A 19 -3.28 7.21 3.84
C VAL A 19 -3.70 7.76 5.20
N MET A 20 -4.45 6.98 5.98
CA MET A 20 -4.90 7.41 7.30
C MET A 20 -3.75 7.64 8.26
N ARG A 21 -2.67 6.89 8.12
CA ARG A 21 -1.48 7.04 8.96
C ARG A 21 -0.54 8.12 8.48
N GLY A 22 -0.81 8.71 7.31
CA GLY A 22 0.04 9.76 6.76
C GLY A 22 1.36 9.26 6.21
N LEU A 23 1.45 7.99 5.87
CA LEU A 23 2.67 7.41 5.33
C LEU A 23 2.77 7.65 3.82
N MET A 24 4.01 7.79 3.34
CA MET A 24 4.25 7.92 1.91
C MET A 24 4.52 6.54 1.32
N PHE A 25 3.92 6.28 0.17
CA PHE A 25 4.04 4.97 -0.47
C PHE A 25 3.84 5.07 -1.97
N SER A 26 4.25 4.02 -2.67
CA SER A 26 4.01 3.84 -4.09
C SER A 26 3.22 2.55 -4.27
N ALA A 27 2.08 2.62 -4.91
CA ALA A 27 1.21 1.46 -5.09
C ALA A 27 1.23 0.99 -6.55
N ASN A 28 1.31 -0.34 -6.74
CA ASN A 28 1.25 -0.95 -8.05
C ASN A 28 0.03 -1.88 -8.10
N ARG A 29 -1.00 -1.43 -8.80
CA ARG A 29 -2.26 -2.17 -8.89
C ARG A 29 -2.13 -3.48 -9.65
N GLU A 30 -1.30 -3.51 -10.67
CA GLU A 30 -1.14 -4.71 -11.49
C GLU A 30 -0.52 -5.86 -10.69
N LYS A 31 0.41 -5.52 -9.81
CA LYS A 31 1.10 -6.50 -8.98
C LYS A 31 0.51 -6.62 -7.59
N LEU A 32 -0.48 -5.80 -7.27
CA LEU A 32 -1.10 -5.73 -5.95
C LEU A 32 -0.05 -5.54 -4.85
N THR A 33 0.89 -4.63 -5.10
CA THR A 33 1.98 -4.37 -4.17
C THR A 33 2.01 -2.91 -3.77
N ILE A 34 2.49 -2.65 -2.55
CA ILE A 34 2.69 -1.29 -2.06
C ILE A 34 4.11 -1.20 -1.52
N GLU A 35 4.85 -0.20 -1.97
CA GLU A 35 6.19 0.07 -1.46
C GLU A 35 6.16 1.30 -0.58
N LEU A 36 6.62 1.15 0.65
CA LEU A 36 6.72 2.28 1.57
C LEU A 36 7.96 3.09 1.24
N THR A 37 7.76 4.38 0.95
CA THR A 37 8.84 5.26 0.49
C THR A 37 9.25 6.30 1.51
N GLY A 38 8.52 6.43 2.61
CA GLY A 38 8.85 7.39 3.67
C GLY A 38 7.66 7.70 4.54
N GLY A 39 7.73 8.79 5.29
CA GLY A 39 6.61 9.27 6.07
C GLY A 39 6.49 8.69 7.47
N PHE A 40 7.57 8.17 8.01
CA PHE A 40 7.58 7.68 9.39
C PHE A 40 8.47 8.48 10.31
#